data_accd47d7cd02bbd9d2a26520edd05784
#
_entry.id   accd47d7cd02bbd9d2a26520edd05784
#
_cell.length_a   1.000
_cell.length_b   1.000
_cell.length_c   1.000
_cell.angle_alpha   90.00
_cell.angle_beta   90.00
_cell.angle_gamma   90.00
#
_symmetry.space_group_name_H-M   'P 1'
#
loop_
_entity.id
_entity.type
_entity.pdbx_description
1 polymer ?
#
loop_
_entity_poly.entity_id
_entity_poly.type
_entity_poly.pdbx_seq_one_letter_code
_entity_poly.pdbx_strand_id
1 'polypeptide(L)'
;MTNSERYLEESLAGEGGTSAVFQAYDRELDRHVALKRVKDTRALEGELAELVGQEARLLAALEHPNIVPVHDSGIDAQGRRFYTMKLLAGQRLSDRLASNPPDQRAPGELLSCLRIVIAVCDALDFAHARNILHLDVKSENVMVGDHGEVHLIDWGISRMARQPDRITRDRARPAAHGRRRLEPLPCTPSFASPEQAQGRADKVSCRTDVFGVGALLFEIATGSPPFEAPTANEALVEASCCQFESKLDGAPTLPAWLRQIIVRAMAREPEQRYESVKALKQDLQAFVDNVWKLNRCAYAEGDIIIRQDEPATTIFLIIAGRCEVVRTTMSGQEKQLAILGPGDVFGELALVPEGRRTAMVRAIDAVEVAVLDREKLQRDLAGNLWMGRLLPTLVNRVLDKDRRLAELEQRQRALVGALEHLATQGQRLADGRLAGTWSEFCRSMEGTMDVAFLPGAMSAVLLEWIAAASGARPVRLNSQRFRSGSFVIDFQTDQYWIGAAG
;
A
#
# COMPACT_ATOMS: atom_id res chain seq x y z
N MET A 1 24.86 8.63 47.98
CA MET A 1 25.52 8.13 46.75
C MET A 1 25.49 9.24 45.71
N THR A 2 26.60 9.53 45.05
CA THR A 2 26.58 10.39 43.89
C THR A 2 25.86 9.65 42.77
N ASN A 3 25.20 10.35 41.81
CA ASN A 3 24.49 9.70 40.67
C ASN A 3 25.40 8.72 39.91
N SER A 4 26.71 8.92 39.94
CA SER A 4 27.72 8.06 39.30
C SER A 4 27.94 6.72 40.04
N GLU A 5 27.60 6.62 41.31
CA GLU A 5 27.73 5.39 42.10
C GLU A 5 26.43 4.56 42.08
N ARG A 6 25.31 5.20 41.72
CA ARG A 6 23.99 4.57 41.67
C ARG A 6 23.81 3.68 40.44
N TYR A 7 24.23 4.15 39.27
CA TYR A 7 24.03 3.43 38.02
C TYR A 7 25.32 2.74 37.57
N LEU A 8 25.32 1.41 37.57
CA LEU A 8 26.43 0.60 37.09
C LEU A 8 26.14 0.25 35.60
N GLU A 9 26.95 0.79 34.70
CA GLU A 9 26.85 0.46 33.27
C GLU A 9 27.34 -0.97 33.00
N GLU A 10 26.57 -1.76 32.26
CA GLU A 10 26.87 -3.15 31.95
C GLU A 10 27.22 -3.38 30.49
N SER A 11 26.38 -2.89 29.58
CA SER A 11 26.57 -3.09 28.15
C SER A 11 26.00 -1.95 27.31
N LEU A 12 26.53 -1.76 26.11
CA LEU A 12 25.97 -0.84 25.10
C LEU A 12 24.73 -1.47 24.50
N ALA A 13 23.57 -0.83 24.67
CA ALA A 13 22.28 -1.28 24.12
C ALA A 13 21.95 -0.62 22.77
N GLY A 14 22.51 0.57 22.49
CA GLY A 14 22.29 1.26 21.23
C GLY A 14 23.16 2.50 21.10
N GLU A 15 23.43 2.89 19.87
CA GLU A 15 24.27 4.04 19.57
C GLU A 15 23.63 4.90 18.48
N GLY A 16 23.40 6.19 18.80
CA GLY A 16 22.93 7.21 17.86
C GLY A 16 24.02 8.21 17.48
N GLY A 17 23.70 9.19 16.65
CA GLY A 17 24.66 10.22 16.18
C GLY A 17 25.23 11.06 17.34
N THR A 18 24.42 11.42 18.32
CA THR A 18 24.77 12.36 19.40
C THR A 18 24.81 11.73 20.80
N SER A 19 24.22 10.57 20.97
CA SER A 19 24.06 9.89 22.27
C SER A 19 24.23 8.39 22.15
N ALA A 20 24.53 7.74 23.28
CA ALA A 20 24.58 6.29 23.42
C ALA A 20 23.63 5.84 24.52
N VAL A 21 23.02 4.67 24.33
CA VAL A 21 22.13 4.04 25.31
C VAL A 21 22.83 2.80 25.87
N PHE A 22 22.92 2.72 27.18
CA PHE A 22 23.53 1.62 27.88
C PHE A 22 22.47 0.87 28.68
N GLN A 23 22.60 -0.42 28.80
CA GLN A 23 21.98 -1.16 29.89
C GLN A 23 22.76 -0.86 31.17
N ALA A 24 22.06 -0.46 32.22
CA ALA A 24 22.65 -0.14 33.50
C ALA A 24 21.83 -0.73 34.64
N TYR A 25 22.49 -1.01 35.76
CA TYR A 25 21.85 -1.50 36.95
C TYR A 25 21.70 -0.36 38.00
N ASP A 26 20.45 -0.07 38.36
CA ASP A 26 20.13 0.88 39.44
C ASP A 26 20.29 0.18 40.79
N ARG A 27 21.39 0.45 41.47
CA ARG A 27 21.77 -0.16 42.76
C ARG A 27 20.87 0.25 43.93
N GLU A 28 20.14 1.36 43.80
CA GLU A 28 19.23 1.84 44.82
C GLU A 28 17.87 1.15 44.76
N LEU A 29 17.39 0.90 43.57
CA LEU A 29 16.08 0.29 43.35
C LEU A 29 16.15 -1.19 42.90
N ASP A 30 17.36 -1.78 42.87
CA ASP A 30 17.61 -3.19 42.53
C ASP A 30 16.94 -3.62 41.20
N ARG A 31 17.20 -2.83 40.13
CA ARG A 31 16.60 -3.07 38.82
C ARG A 31 17.50 -2.66 37.64
N HIS A 32 17.30 -3.27 36.50
CA HIS A 32 17.91 -2.81 35.26
C HIS A 32 17.13 -1.64 34.64
N VAL A 33 17.86 -0.68 34.08
CA VAL A 33 17.36 0.50 33.40
C VAL A 33 18.12 0.72 32.09
N ALA A 34 17.53 1.45 31.16
CA ALA A 34 18.25 2.00 30.02
C ALA A 34 18.76 3.39 30.38
N LEU A 35 20.06 3.63 30.20
CA LEU A 35 20.73 4.91 30.49
C LEU A 35 21.17 5.54 29.18
N LYS A 36 20.54 6.65 28.78
CA LYS A 36 20.92 7.44 27.61
C LYS A 36 21.82 8.58 28.00
N ARG A 37 23.00 8.68 27.39
CA ARG A 37 24.04 9.64 27.68
C ARG A 37 24.61 10.28 26.42
N VAL A 38 25.01 11.55 26.51
CA VAL A 38 25.75 12.27 25.44
C VAL A 38 27.09 11.58 25.18
N LYS A 39 27.47 11.44 23.90
CA LYS A 39 28.80 10.98 23.50
C LYS A 39 29.88 12.03 23.81
N ASP A 40 31.09 11.54 24.10
CA ASP A 40 32.28 12.39 24.33
C ASP A 40 32.73 13.05 23.02
N THR A 41 32.17 14.22 22.70
CA THR A 41 32.65 15.07 21.62
C THR A 41 33.02 16.45 22.17
N ARG A 42 34.30 16.64 22.45
CA ARG A 42 34.86 17.84 23.07
C ARG A 42 34.51 19.19 22.41
N ALA A 43 33.99 19.19 21.19
CA ALA A 43 33.68 20.41 20.43
C ALA A 43 32.23 20.93 20.57
N LEU A 44 31.27 20.11 21.09
CA LEU A 44 29.82 20.42 21.12
C LEU A 44 29.17 20.07 22.50
N GLU A 45 29.95 19.93 23.58
CA GLU A 45 29.47 19.40 24.86
C GLU A 45 28.27 20.16 25.46
N GLY A 46 28.22 21.48 25.30
CA GLY A 46 27.15 22.31 25.87
C GLY A 46 25.81 22.15 25.14
N GLU A 47 25.83 22.16 23.80
CA GLU A 47 24.64 22.08 22.99
C GLU A 47 24.01 20.68 23.01
N LEU A 48 24.84 19.62 22.92
CA LEU A 48 24.40 18.24 23.00
C LEU A 48 23.84 17.86 24.38
N ALA A 49 24.50 18.35 25.43
CA ALA A 49 24.03 18.17 26.80
C ALA A 49 22.65 18.80 27.03
N GLU A 50 22.42 20.00 26.45
CA GLU A 50 21.12 20.66 26.54
C GLU A 50 20.03 19.88 25.78
N LEU A 51 20.34 19.30 24.61
CA LEU A 51 19.40 18.46 23.83
C LEU A 51 18.95 17.24 24.63
N VAL A 52 19.89 16.50 25.26
CA VAL A 52 19.53 15.33 26.08
C VAL A 52 18.71 15.75 27.32
N GLY A 53 19.02 16.92 27.90
CA GLY A 53 18.23 17.48 29.00
C GLY A 53 16.83 17.90 28.58
N GLN A 54 16.68 18.44 27.38
CA GLN A 54 15.36 18.79 26.81
C GLN A 54 14.53 17.55 26.51
N GLU A 55 15.12 16.52 25.89
CA GLU A 55 14.47 15.24 25.63
C GLU A 55 13.97 14.59 26.94
N ALA A 56 14.81 14.55 27.98
CA ALA A 56 14.42 14.02 29.29
C ALA A 56 13.20 14.77 29.87
N ARG A 57 13.19 16.11 29.79
CA ARG A 57 12.06 16.94 30.28
C ARG A 57 10.79 16.72 29.46
N LEU A 58 10.90 16.56 28.12
CA LEU A 58 9.77 16.26 27.25
C LEU A 58 9.16 14.90 27.59
N LEU A 59 10.01 13.87 27.71
CA LEU A 59 9.57 12.52 28.05
C LEU A 59 8.94 12.46 29.43
N ALA A 60 9.52 13.18 30.44
CA ALA A 60 8.94 13.24 31.78
C ALA A 60 7.55 13.88 31.83
N ALA A 61 7.19 14.71 30.83
CA ALA A 61 5.84 15.29 30.67
C ALA A 61 4.87 14.37 29.93
N LEU A 62 5.35 13.25 29.37
CA LEU A 62 4.59 12.33 28.51
C LEU A 62 4.37 10.98 29.21
N GLU A 63 3.46 10.95 30.18
CA GLU A 63 3.05 9.71 30.87
C GLU A 63 1.98 8.98 30.03
N HIS A 64 2.41 8.01 29.23
CA HIS A 64 1.51 7.24 28.36
C HIS A 64 2.04 5.79 28.20
N PRO A 65 1.17 4.75 28.13
CA PRO A 65 1.59 3.36 28.04
C PRO A 65 2.47 3.04 26.82
N ASN A 66 2.32 3.80 25.73
CA ASN A 66 3.11 3.61 24.51
C ASN A 66 4.28 4.60 24.37
N ILE A 67 4.65 5.31 25.45
CA ILE A 67 5.83 6.18 25.52
C ILE A 67 6.70 5.67 26.65
N VAL A 68 8.02 5.56 26.39
CA VAL A 68 8.94 5.06 27.42
C VAL A 68 9.02 6.01 28.61
N PRO A 69 8.75 5.54 29.86
CA PRO A 69 8.82 6.39 31.04
C PRO A 69 10.26 6.69 31.41
N VAL A 70 10.57 7.95 31.67
CA VAL A 70 11.83 8.41 32.28
C VAL A 70 11.76 8.19 33.78
N HIS A 71 12.84 7.66 34.34
CA HIS A 71 12.95 7.37 35.78
C HIS A 71 13.74 8.44 36.54
N ASP A 72 14.82 8.90 35.92
CA ASP A 72 15.73 9.88 36.58
C ASP A 72 16.55 10.61 35.50
N SER A 73 17.12 11.76 35.86
CA SER A 73 18.07 12.49 35.01
C SER A 73 19.16 13.15 35.86
N GLY A 74 20.38 13.21 35.34
CA GLY A 74 21.51 13.72 36.10
C GLY A 74 22.72 14.09 35.25
N ILE A 75 23.81 14.29 35.94
CA ILE A 75 25.14 14.52 35.38
C ILE A 75 26.08 13.48 35.99
N ASP A 76 26.86 12.78 35.17
CA ASP A 76 27.83 11.78 35.62
C ASP A 76 29.11 12.42 36.18
N ALA A 77 30.02 11.58 36.67
CA ALA A 77 31.29 12.04 37.24
C ALA A 77 32.22 12.75 36.23
N GLN A 78 31.97 12.55 34.94
CA GLN A 78 32.68 13.19 33.83
C GLN A 78 32.00 14.49 33.34
N GLY A 79 30.91 14.93 33.99
CA GLY A 79 30.18 16.14 33.65
C GLY A 79 29.17 15.95 32.52
N ARG A 80 28.94 14.71 32.05
CA ARG A 80 28.05 14.42 30.93
C ARG A 80 26.59 14.24 31.39
N ARG A 81 25.66 14.87 30.72
CA ARG A 81 24.22 14.66 30.99
C ARG A 81 23.77 13.28 30.55
N PHE A 82 22.94 12.69 31.40
CA PHE A 82 22.25 11.43 31.15
C PHE A 82 20.82 11.49 31.67
N TYR A 83 20.00 10.57 31.21
CA TYR A 83 18.75 10.20 31.87
C TYR A 83 18.58 8.69 31.84
N THR A 84 17.81 8.17 32.81
CA THR A 84 17.43 6.74 32.84
C THR A 84 15.97 6.57 32.53
N MET A 85 15.65 5.47 31.86
CA MET A 85 14.32 5.12 31.47
C MET A 85 14.09 3.60 31.60
N LYS A 86 12.86 3.16 31.44
CA LYS A 86 12.54 1.74 31.43
C LYS A 86 13.41 1.02 30.40
N LEU A 87 14.07 -0.05 30.80
CA LEU A 87 14.71 -0.99 29.88
C LEU A 87 13.61 -1.82 29.24
N LEU A 88 13.49 -1.69 27.91
CA LEU A 88 12.49 -2.42 27.13
C LEU A 88 13.06 -3.77 26.72
N ALA A 89 12.40 -4.86 27.07
CA ALA A 89 12.62 -6.18 26.50
C ALA A 89 11.86 -6.28 25.16
N GLY A 90 12.39 -7.05 24.21
CA GLY A 90 11.79 -7.23 22.89
C GLY A 90 12.68 -6.74 21.76
N GLN A 91 12.09 -6.45 20.61
CA GLN A 91 12.83 -6.08 19.38
C GLN A 91 12.28 -4.78 18.76
N ARG A 92 13.09 -4.13 17.94
CA ARG A 92 12.61 -3.02 17.12
C ARG A 92 11.66 -3.53 16.03
N LEU A 93 10.71 -2.70 15.65
CA LEU A 93 9.82 -3.04 14.54
C LEU A 93 10.60 -3.21 13.22
N SER A 94 11.67 -2.45 13.01
CA SER A 94 12.59 -2.63 11.87
C SER A 94 13.16 -4.05 11.78
N ASP A 95 13.62 -4.59 12.91
CA ASP A 95 14.20 -5.94 12.96
C ASP A 95 13.15 -7.02 12.68
N ARG A 96 11.93 -6.80 13.21
CA ARG A 96 10.78 -7.67 12.93
C ARG A 96 10.37 -7.63 11.47
N LEU A 97 10.36 -6.46 10.83
CA LEU A 97 10.02 -6.31 9.41
C LEU A 97 11.09 -6.94 8.51
N ALA A 98 12.38 -6.77 8.85
CA ALA A 98 13.49 -7.38 8.14
C ALA A 98 13.46 -8.92 8.20
N SER A 99 13.05 -9.48 9.35
CA SER A 99 12.90 -10.94 9.54
C SER A 99 11.66 -11.52 8.85
N ASN A 100 10.66 -10.69 8.53
CA ASN A 100 9.39 -11.08 7.93
C ASN A 100 9.03 -10.16 6.75
N PRO A 101 9.71 -10.27 5.60
CA PRO A 101 9.41 -9.45 4.43
C PRO A 101 7.98 -9.71 3.92
N PRO A 102 7.35 -8.74 3.22
CA PRO A 102 5.92 -8.78 2.87
C PRO A 102 5.45 -10.02 2.13
N ASP A 103 6.32 -10.60 1.29
CA ASP A 103 6.07 -11.81 0.50
C ASP A 103 6.13 -13.12 1.32
N GLN A 104 6.73 -13.09 2.51
CA GLN A 104 6.93 -14.25 3.38
C GLN A 104 6.13 -14.16 4.69
N ARG A 105 5.32 -13.11 4.86
CA ARG A 105 4.57 -12.90 6.10
C ARG A 105 3.55 -14.00 6.36
N ALA A 106 3.54 -14.48 7.59
CA ALA A 106 2.51 -15.39 8.06
C ALA A 106 1.13 -14.74 8.03
N PRO A 107 0.08 -15.56 7.89
CA PRO A 107 -1.31 -15.12 8.03
C PRO A 107 -1.52 -14.28 9.30
N GLY A 108 -2.17 -13.11 9.15
CA GLY A 108 -2.46 -12.22 10.29
C GLY A 108 -1.34 -11.27 10.70
N GLU A 109 -0.12 -11.42 10.16
CA GLU A 109 1.02 -10.54 10.50
C GLU A 109 0.78 -9.08 10.12
N LEU A 110 0.13 -8.83 8.99
CA LEU A 110 -0.27 -7.47 8.60
C LEU A 110 -1.18 -6.83 9.66
N LEU A 111 -2.17 -7.57 10.17
CA LEU A 111 -3.05 -7.08 11.25
C LEU A 111 -2.27 -6.81 12.55
N SER A 112 -1.28 -7.64 12.86
CA SER A 112 -0.37 -7.42 13.99
C SER A 112 0.40 -6.10 13.81
N CYS A 113 0.97 -5.85 12.64
CA CYS A 113 1.65 -4.60 12.30
C CYS A 113 0.70 -3.38 12.39
N LEU A 114 -0.54 -3.50 11.91
CA LEU A 114 -1.52 -2.41 12.01
C LEU A 114 -1.86 -2.05 13.45
N ARG A 115 -1.95 -3.04 14.37
CA ARG A 115 -2.14 -2.78 15.80
C ARG A 115 -0.96 -2.04 16.42
N ILE A 116 0.26 -2.36 16.00
CA ILE A 116 1.46 -1.63 16.41
C ILE A 116 1.35 -0.18 15.96
N VAL A 117 0.97 0.09 14.71
CA VAL A 117 0.78 1.47 14.20
C VAL A 117 -0.34 2.19 14.95
N ILE A 118 -1.44 1.52 15.31
CA ILE A 118 -2.51 2.09 16.13
C ILE A 118 -1.96 2.54 17.50
N ALA A 119 -1.12 1.72 18.14
CA ALA A 119 -0.49 2.09 19.42
C ALA A 119 0.50 3.27 19.28
N VAL A 120 1.24 3.35 18.16
CA VAL A 120 2.07 4.51 17.80
C VAL A 120 1.20 5.77 17.64
N CYS A 121 0.04 5.66 16.97
CA CYS A 121 -0.90 6.78 16.86
C CYS A 121 -1.42 7.24 18.22
N ASP A 122 -1.63 6.33 19.19
CA ASP A 122 -2.05 6.69 20.56
C ASP A 122 -0.97 7.51 21.29
N ALA A 123 0.29 7.11 21.17
CA ALA A 123 1.42 7.87 21.71
C ALA A 123 1.50 9.28 21.12
N LEU A 124 1.38 9.38 19.78
CA LEU A 124 1.44 10.65 19.07
C LEU A 124 0.24 11.55 19.38
N ASP A 125 -0.99 11.03 19.42
CA ASP A 125 -2.19 11.81 19.76
C ASP A 125 -2.08 12.42 21.16
N PHE A 126 -1.58 11.62 22.11
CA PHE A 126 -1.30 12.08 23.48
C PHE A 126 -0.27 13.21 23.54
N ALA A 127 0.83 13.09 22.77
CA ALA A 127 1.87 14.12 22.68
C ALA A 127 1.34 15.38 21.96
N HIS A 128 0.59 15.23 20.87
CA HIS A 128 0.01 16.34 20.13
C HIS A 128 -0.98 17.16 20.97
N ALA A 129 -1.75 16.51 21.85
CA ALA A 129 -2.62 17.21 22.81
C ALA A 129 -1.84 18.12 23.76
N ARG A 130 -0.53 17.87 23.93
CA ARG A 130 0.43 18.69 24.71
C ARG A 130 1.28 19.61 23.85
N ASN A 131 0.96 19.74 22.56
CA ASN A 131 1.72 20.49 21.54
C ASN A 131 3.16 19.98 21.35
N ILE A 132 3.42 18.70 21.57
CA ILE A 132 4.72 18.05 21.33
C ILE A 132 4.60 17.22 20.05
N LEU A 133 5.53 17.45 19.12
CA LEU A 133 5.66 16.73 17.85
C LEU A 133 6.87 15.79 17.93
N HIS A 134 6.77 14.58 17.35
CA HIS A 134 7.85 13.61 17.34
C HIS A 134 8.88 13.88 16.26
N LEU A 135 8.45 14.05 15.02
CA LEU A 135 9.21 14.43 13.82
C LEU A 135 10.19 13.37 13.27
N ASP A 136 10.28 12.19 13.88
CA ASP A 136 11.13 11.07 13.41
C ASP A 136 10.41 9.72 13.58
N VAL A 137 9.17 9.62 13.11
CA VAL A 137 8.39 8.38 13.17
C VAL A 137 8.92 7.42 12.10
N LYS A 138 9.46 6.28 12.55
CA LYS A 138 10.03 5.20 11.71
C LYS A 138 10.08 3.89 12.48
N SER A 139 10.30 2.78 11.80
CA SER A 139 10.30 1.44 12.40
C SER A 139 11.40 1.24 13.45
N GLU A 140 12.57 1.88 13.29
CA GLU A 140 13.67 1.81 14.25
C GLU A 140 13.32 2.48 15.59
N ASN A 141 12.34 3.41 15.58
CA ASN A 141 11.89 4.13 16.77
C ASN A 141 10.65 3.50 17.42
N VAL A 142 10.24 2.31 16.98
CA VAL A 142 9.15 1.54 17.57
C VAL A 142 9.69 0.25 18.19
N MET A 143 9.57 0.12 19.51
CA MET A 143 9.90 -1.12 20.22
C MET A 143 8.65 -1.95 20.44
N VAL A 144 8.76 -3.25 20.17
CA VAL A 144 7.69 -4.24 20.37
C VAL A 144 8.20 -5.24 21.40
N GLY A 145 7.56 -5.28 22.56
CA GLY A 145 7.91 -6.18 23.64
C GLY A 145 7.40 -7.61 23.42
N ASP A 146 7.94 -8.53 24.23
CA ASP A 146 7.66 -9.97 24.13
C ASP A 146 6.18 -10.31 24.44
N HIS A 147 5.49 -9.43 25.16
CA HIS A 147 4.06 -9.59 25.51
C HIS A 147 3.15 -8.71 24.64
N GLY A 148 3.70 -8.11 23.56
CA GLY A 148 2.95 -7.31 22.61
C GLY A 148 2.80 -5.84 22.99
N GLU A 149 3.48 -5.37 24.05
CA GLU A 149 3.53 -3.94 24.38
C GLU A 149 4.32 -3.17 23.30
N VAL A 150 3.85 -1.97 22.98
CA VAL A 150 4.44 -1.11 21.96
C VAL A 150 4.88 0.20 22.58
N HIS A 151 6.12 0.60 22.33
CA HIS A 151 6.65 1.88 22.81
C HIS A 151 7.27 2.66 21.65
N LEU A 152 6.86 3.91 21.51
CA LEU A 152 7.50 4.89 20.63
C LEU A 152 8.68 5.52 21.39
N ILE A 153 9.87 5.37 20.85
CA ILE A 153 11.13 5.80 21.47
C ILE A 153 11.81 6.90 20.66
N ASP A 154 12.88 7.49 21.22
CA ASP A 154 13.74 8.49 20.58
C ASP A 154 13.03 9.80 20.19
N TRP A 155 12.73 10.59 21.20
CA TRP A 155 12.13 11.93 21.10
C TRP A 155 13.20 13.04 20.95
N GLY A 156 14.43 12.68 20.54
CA GLY A 156 15.59 13.57 20.52
C GLY A 156 15.50 14.76 19.56
N ILE A 157 14.62 14.70 18.55
CA ILE A 157 14.35 15.82 17.64
C ILE A 157 12.96 16.42 17.80
N SER A 158 12.23 15.98 18.83
CA SER A 158 10.88 16.46 19.14
C SER A 158 10.85 17.95 19.44
N ARG A 159 9.74 18.61 19.07
CA ARG A 159 9.58 20.05 19.21
C ARG A 159 8.22 20.42 19.79
N MET A 160 8.19 21.53 20.54
CA MET A 160 6.92 22.17 20.89
C MET A 160 6.35 22.94 19.70
N ALA A 161 5.13 22.59 19.26
CA ALA A 161 4.48 23.11 18.05
C ALA A 161 4.30 24.64 18.01
N ARG A 162 4.45 25.35 19.13
CA ARG A 162 4.24 26.81 19.25
C ARG A 162 5.48 27.65 19.48
N GLN A 163 6.67 27.05 19.59
CA GLN A 163 7.91 27.84 19.75
C GLN A 163 8.65 27.87 18.41
N PRO A 164 8.74 29.02 17.72
CA PRO A 164 9.70 29.18 16.65
C PRO A 164 11.09 29.09 17.27
N ASP A 165 11.77 27.99 16.93
CA ASP A 165 13.08 27.66 17.50
C ASP A 165 14.09 28.79 17.38
N ARG A 166 14.83 29.05 18.44
CA ARG A 166 16.06 29.86 18.42
C ARG A 166 17.06 29.28 17.40
N ILE A 167 17.09 27.96 17.20
CA ILE A 167 18.01 27.25 16.29
C ILE A 167 17.74 27.61 14.82
N THR A 168 16.50 27.89 14.42
CA THR A 168 16.21 28.34 13.04
C THR A 168 16.62 29.78 12.77
N ARG A 169 16.80 30.62 13.78
CA ARG A 169 17.30 31.98 13.64
C ARG A 169 18.81 32.03 13.40
N ASP A 170 19.59 31.14 14.02
CA ASP A 170 21.05 31.15 13.92
C ASP A 170 21.57 30.41 12.65
N ARG A 171 20.81 29.48 12.09
CA ARG A 171 21.15 28.78 10.84
C ARG A 171 20.83 29.58 9.57
N ALA A 172 20.17 30.71 9.67
CA ALA A 172 19.97 31.65 8.56
C ALA A 172 21.24 32.46 8.25
N ARG A 173 22.33 31.79 7.86
CA ARG A 173 23.49 32.54 7.27
C ARG A 173 23.03 33.20 5.99
N PRO A 174 23.27 34.51 5.81
CA PRO A 174 22.98 35.18 4.53
C PRO A 174 23.85 34.56 3.46
N ALA A 175 23.23 33.89 2.49
CA ALA A 175 23.94 33.45 1.29
C ALA A 175 24.36 34.71 0.51
N ALA A 176 25.63 34.80 0.15
CA ALA A 176 26.23 35.93 -0.57
C ALA A 176 25.65 36.17 -1.99
N HIS A 177 24.74 35.33 -2.48
CA HIS A 177 24.09 35.49 -3.80
C HIS A 177 22.65 34.95 -3.74
N GLY A 178 21.70 35.77 -3.42
CA GLY A 178 20.33 35.92 -3.93
C GLY A 178 19.32 34.79 -3.89
N ARG A 179 19.64 33.55 -3.53
CA ARG A 179 18.68 32.45 -3.32
C ARG A 179 18.94 31.80 -1.96
N ARG A 180 18.05 32.01 -0.98
CA ARG A 180 18.05 31.26 0.28
C ARG A 180 17.83 29.77 -0.04
N ARG A 181 18.89 28.99 0.02
CA ARG A 181 18.76 27.53 0.12
C ARG A 181 18.36 27.23 1.57
N LEU A 182 17.12 26.82 1.78
CA LEU A 182 16.68 26.33 3.08
C LEU A 182 17.41 25.00 3.33
N GLU A 183 18.06 24.90 4.49
CA GLU A 183 18.66 23.62 4.92
C GLU A 183 17.55 22.68 5.41
N PRO A 184 17.65 21.35 5.17
CA PRO A 184 16.71 20.37 5.69
C PRO A 184 16.59 20.47 7.22
N LEU A 185 15.40 20.22 7.73
CA LEU A 185 15.19 20.11 9.17
C LEU A 185 15.74 18.77 9.66
N PRO A 186 16.10 18.65 10.96
CA PRO A 186 16.51 17.37 11.54
C PRO A 186 15.43 16.30 11.28
N CYS A 187 15.81 15.21 10.64
CA CYS A 187 14.93 14.09 10.26
C CYS A 187 15.77 12.90 9.78
N THR A 188 15.14 11.74 9.67
CA THR A 188 15.69 10.59 8.94
C THR A 188 15.33 10.73 7.46
N PRO A 189 16.29 10.88 6.53
CA PRO A 189 16.03 11.19 5.11
C PRO A 189 15.03 10.26 4.44
N SER A 190 15.12 8.95 4.71
CA SER A 190 14.26 7.92 4.10
C SER A 190 12.80 8.00 4.51
N PHE A 191 12.47 8.71 5.61
CA PHE A 191 11.12 8.88 6.15
C PHE A 191 10.69 10.36 6.19
N ALA A 192 11.54 11.27 5.72
CA ALA A 192 11.32 12.70 5.84
C ALA A 192 10.07 13.16 5.07
N SER A 193 9.27 14.02 5.71
CA SER A 193 8.19 14.71 5.01
C SER A 193 8.75 15.76 4.05
N PRO A 194 8.00 16.16 2.99
CA PRO A 194 8.43 17.19 2.06
C PRO A 194 8.83 18.51 2.73
N GLU A 195 8.08 18.94 3.75
CA GLU A 195 8.37 20.17 4.49
C GLU A 195 9.65 20.07 5.32
N GLN A 196 9.98 18.88 5.87
CA GLN A 196 11.26 18.66 6.54
C GLN A 196 12.43 18.66 5.56
N ALA A 197 12.31 17.93 4.46
CA ALA A 197 13.33 17.87 3.42
C ALA A 197 13.60 19.23 2.77
N GLN A 198 12.57 20.07 2.65
CA GLN A 198 12.66 21.44 2.11
C GLN A 198 13.07 22.50 3.13
N GLY A 199 13.22 22.14 4.43
CA GLY A 199 13.55 23.09 5.49
C GLY A 199 12.43 24.08 5.84
N ARG A 200 11.17 23.75 5.53
CA ARG A 200 9.99 24.61 5.73
C ARG A 200 9.43 24.49 7.14
N ALA A 201 10.15 25.09 8.11
CA ALA A 201 9.78 25.04 9.53
C ALA A 201 8.39 25.64 9.82
N ASP A 202 7.93 26.57 9.00
CA ASP A 202 6.60 27.20 9.05
C ASP A 202 5.45 26.24 8.75
N LYS A 203 5.70 25.16 8.03
CA LYS A 203 4.71 24.14 7.69
C LYS A 203 4.74 22.91 8.60
N VAL A 204 5.71 22.80 9.50
CA VAL A 204 5.80 21.67 10.45
C VAL A 204 4.66 21.74 11.47
N SER A 205 3.93 20.64 11.58
CA SER A 205 2.76 20.52 12.45
C SER A 205 2.51 19.05 12.82
N CYS A 206 1.43 18.74 13.53
CA CYS A 206 0.98 17.37 13.79
C CYS A 206 0.79 16.56 12.49
N ARG A 207 0.55 17.23 11.36
CA ARG A 207 0.45 16.59 10.04
C ARG A 207 1.80 16.11 9.49
N THR A 208 2.90 16.58 10.04
CA THR A 208 4.25 16.04 9.77
C THR A 208 4.40 14.65 10.38
N ASP A 209 3.92 14.43 11.60
CA ASP A 209 3.89 13.10 12.21
C ASP A 209 2.86 12.18 11.52
N VAL A 210 1.75 12.71 11.00
CA VAL A 210 0.83 11.96 10.13
C VAL A 210 1.56 11.40 8.91
N PHE A 211 2.43 12.20 8.28
CA PHE A 211 3.27 11.74 7.17
C PHE A 211 4.21 10.61 7.62
N GLY A 212 4.87 10.78 8.77
CA GLY A 212 5.75 9.74 9.34
C GLY A 212 5.02 8.42 9.61
N VAL A 213 3.76 8.46 10.13
CA VAL A 213 2.93 7.25 10.26
C VAL A 213 2.58 6.66 8.89
N GLY A 214 2.31 7.49 7.89
CA GLY A 214 2.13 7.04 6.51
C GLY A 214 3.37 6.35 5.94
N ALA A 215 4.56 6.91 6.20
CA ALA A 215 5.84 6.32 5.80
C ALA A 215 6.13 4.98 6.51
N LEU A 216 5.74 4.86 7.78
CA LEU A 216 5.81 3.61 8.53
C LEU A 216 4.87 2.54 7.95
N LEU A 217 3.64 2.92 7.59
CA LEU A 217 2.69 2.03 6.90
C LEU A 217 3.20 1.63 5.51
N PHE A 218 3.84 2.54 4.81
CA PHE A 218 4.49 2.26 3.52
C PHE A 218 5.58 1.19 3.67
N GLU A 219 6.49 1.35 4.63
CA GLU A 219 7.54 0.37 4.93
C GLU A 219 6.96 -1.00 5.33
N ILE A 220 5.93 -1.01 6.17
CA ILE A 220 5.20 -2.24 6.49
C ILE A 220 4.66 -2.91 5.23
N ALA A 221 4.13 -2.15 4.29
CA ALA A 221 3.51 -2.68 3.08
C ALA A 221 4.51 -3.17 2.03
N THR A 222 5.65 -2.48 1.88
CA THR A 222 6.62 -2.73 0.80
C THR A 222 7.88 -3.45 1.26
N GLY A 223 8.19 -3.43 2.57
CA GLY A 223 9.44 -3.95 3.14
C GLY A 223 10.62 -2.98 3.05
N SER A 224 10.44 -1.79 2.49
CA SER A 224 11.47 -0.77 2.33
C SER A 224 10.92 0.61 2.69
N PRO A 225 11.76 1.57 3.13
CA PRO A 225 11.32 2.93 3.37
C PRO A 225 10.92 3.64 2.06
N PRO A 226 10.06 4.68 2.12
CA PRO A 226 9.57 5.35 0.91
C PRO A 226 10.66 6.02 0.06
N PHE A 227 11.71 6.54 0.70
CA PHE A 227 12.78 7.29 0.03
C PHE A 227 14.13 6.61 0.27
N GLU A 228 14.35 5.50 -0.42
CA GLU A 228 15.59 4.74 -0.36
C GLU A 228 16.51 5.14 -1.52
N ALA A 229 17.65 5.76 -1.20
CA ALA A 229 18.63 6.22 -2.15
C ALA A 229 20.07 5.95 -1.63
N PRO A 230 21.10 5.91 -2.53
CA PRO A 230 22.48 5.63 -2.16
C PRO A 230 23.07 6.62 -1.15
N THR A 231 22.59 7.87 -1.13
CA THR A 231 23.03 8.90 -0.21
C THR A 231 21.88 9.57 0.50
N ALA A 232 22.12 10.07 1.72
CA ALA A 232 21.15 10.84 2.50
C ALA A 232 20.63 12.09 1.74
N ASN A 233 21.48 12.74 0.95
CA ASN A 233 21.10 13.90 0.15
C ASN A 233 20.14 13.52 -0.98
N GLU A 234 20.37 12.41 -1.65
CA GLU A 234 19.46 11.90 -2.70
C GLU A 234 18.11 11.50 -2.11
N ALA A 235 18.09 10.82 -0.97
CA ALA A 235 16.86 10.50 -0.24
C ALA A 235 16.07 11.77 0.14
N LEU A 236 16.75 12.85 0.59
CA LEU A 236 16.11 14.15 0.84
C LEU A 236 15.54 14.78 -0.42
N VAL A 237 16.20 14.63 -1.57
CA VAL A 237 15.66 15.10 -2.86
C VAL A 237 14.39 14.34 -3.22
N GLU A 238 14.40 13.01 -3.13
CA GLU A 238 13.19 12.19 -3.34
C GLU A 238 12.05 12.59 -2.39
N ALA A 239 12.34 12.76 -1.09
CA ALA A 239 11.39 13.21 -0.08
C ALA A 239 10.80 14.59 -0.42
N SER A 240 11.63 15.54 -0.86
CA SER A 240 11.18 16.88 -1.26
C SER A 240 10.24 16.86 -2.47
N CYS A 241 10.42 15.90 -3.39
CA CYS A 241 9.57 15.65 -4.54
C CYS A 241 8.34 14.81 -4.19
N CYS A 242 8.35 14.10 -3.06
CA CYS A 242 7.28 13.22 -2.59
C CYS A 242 6.90 12.12 -3.61
N GLN A 243 7.90 11.49 -4.25
CA GLN A 243 7.69 10.49 -5.29
C GLN A 243 7.80 9.08 -4.70
N PHE A 244 6.69 8.52 -4.25
CA PHE A 244 6.63 7.17 -3.66
C PHE A 244 5.54 6.26 -4.27
N GLU A 245 4.53 6.82 -4.94
CA GLU A 245 3.34 6.06 -5.35
C GLU A 245 3.64 4.92 -6.31
N SER A 246 4.59 5.10 -7.24
CA SER A 246 5.01 4.06 -8.17
C SER A 246 5.64 2.83 -7.47
N LYS A 247 6.25 3.04 -6.30
CA LYS A 247 6.80 1.94 -5.49
C LYS A 247 5.69 1.09 -4.85
N LEU A 248 4.49 1.66 -4.60
CA LEU A 248 3.32 0.92 -4.11
C LEU A 248 2.71 0.00 -5.19
N ASP A 249 2.89 0.34 -6.46
CA ASP A 249 2.40 -0.49 -7.58
C ASP A 249 3.17 -1.82 -7.67
N GLY A 250 4.40 -1.85 -7.15
CA GLY A 250 5.23 -3.06 -7.04
C GLY A 250 4.90 -3.96 -5.85
N ALA A 251 3.91 -3.61 -5.01
CA ALA A 251 3.48 -4.39 -3.83
C ALA A 251 2.15 -5.13 -4.13
N PRO A 252 2.18 -6.30 -4.77
CA PRO A 252 0.98 -6.99 -5.26
C PRO A 252 0.03 -7.46 -4.14
N THR A 253 0.54 -7.54 -2.91
CA THR A 253 -0.24 -7.96 -1.73
C THR A 253 -0.78 -6.79 -0.93
N LEU A 254 -0.56 -5.54 -1.37
CA LEU A 254 -1.02 -4.35 -0.67
C LEU A 254 -2.53 -4.16 -0.88
N PRO A 255 -3.34 -4.22 0.20
CA PRO A 255 -4.77 -3.98 0.10
C PRO A 255 -5.10 -2.59 -0.41
N ALA A 256 -6.07 -2.46 -1.33
CA ALA A 256 -6.45 -1.17 -1.93
C ALA A 256 -6.84 -0.10 -0.89
N TRP A 257 -7.53 -0.51 0.20
CA TRP A 257 -7.90 0.39 1.29
C TRP A 257 -6.66 0.91 2.06
N LEU A 258 -5.64 0.07 2.30
CA LEU A 258 -4.41 0.47 2.97
C LEU A 258 -3.57 1.38 2.07
N ARG A 259 -3.51 1.10 0.76
CA ARG A 259 -2.93 1.99 -0.23
C ARG A 259 -3.55 3.40 -0.15
N GLN A 260 -4.88 3.51 -0.08
CA GLN A 260 -5.57 4.80 0.05
C GLN A 260 -5.18 5.55 1.33
N ILE A 261 -5.07 4.85 2.46
CA ILE A 261 -4.61 5.44 3.72
C ILE A 261 -3.18 5.95 3.60
N ILE A 262 -2.26 5.15 3.04
CA ILE A 262 -0.86 5.53 2.82
C ILE A 262 -0.77 6.77 1.94
N VAL A 263 -1.39 6.75 0.76
CA VAL A 263 -1.37 7.88 -0.20
C VAL A 263 -1.92 9.15 0.44
N ARG A 264 -3.02 9.07 1.18
CA ARG A 264 -3.58 10.23 1.88
C ARG A 264 -2.68 10.72 3.02
N ALA A 265 -2.13 9.82 3.84
CA ALA A 265 -1.24 10.20 4.95
C ALA A 265 0.05 10.85 4.43
N MET A 266 0.57 10.38 3.31
CA MET A 266 1.79 10.85 2.68
C MET A 266 1.56 11.88 1.57
N ALA A 267 0.39 12.51 1.50
CA ALA A 267 0.15 13.59 0.54
C ALA A 267 1.22 14.70 0.67
N ARG A 268 1.64 15.26 -0.47
CA ARG A 268 2.72 16.25 -0.53
C ARG A 268 2.42 17.48 0.32
N GLU A 269 1.23 18.05 0.19
CA GLU A 269 0.82 19.22 0.97
C GLU A 269 0.17 18.77 2.28
N PRO A 270 0.59 19.30 3.45
CA PRO A 270 0.06 18.89 4.75
C PRO A 270 -1.47 19.00 4.87
N GLU A 271 -2.08 19.97 4.18
CA GLU A 271 -3.53 20.21 4.19
C GLU A 271 -4.34 19.08 3.54
N GLN A 272 -3.72 18.30 2.66
CA GLN A 272 -4.34 17.16 1.97
C GLN A 272 -4.27 15.86 2.77
N ARG A 273 -3.43 15.84 3.82
CA ARG A 273 -3.29 14.69 4.73
C ARG A 273 -4.49 14.59 5.69
N TYR A 274 -4.46 13.58 6.54
CA TYR A 274 -5.36 13.56 7.69
C TYR A 274 -5.11 14.78 8.57
N GLU A 275 -6.17 15.32 9.16
CA GLU A 275 -6.07 16.50 10.05
C GLU A 275 -5.27 16.21 11.33
N SER A 276 -5.27 14.95 11.78
CA SER A 276 -4.59 14.47 12.97
C SER A 276 -4.24 12.99 12.86
N VAL A 277 -3.30 12.52 13.67
CA VAL A 277 -3.01 11.07 13.82
C VAL A 277 -4.21 10.31 14.36
N LYS A 278 -5.07 10.96 15.14
CA LYS A 278 -6.34 10.39 15.61
C LYS A 278 -7.28 10.05 14.47
N ALA A 279 -7.42 10.94 13.49
CA ALA A 279 -8.25 10.69 12.32
C ALA A 279 -7.71 9.53 11.46
N LEU A 280 -6.38 9.45 11.28
CA LEU A 280 -5.74 8.31 10.62
C LEU A 280 -5.96 7.01 11.40
N LYS A 281 -5.75 7.04 12.74
CA LYS A 281 -6.00 5.89 13.62
C LYS A 281 -7.43 5.38 13.49
N GLN A 282 -8.43 6.25 13.48
CA GLN A 282 -9.84 5.86 13.33
C GLN A 282 -10.09 5.06 12.06
N ASP A 283 -9.42 5.42 10.96
CA ASP A 283 -9.53 4.71 9.70
C ASP A 283 -8.89 3.31 9.77
N LEU A 284 -7.71 3.20 10.41
CA LEU A 284 -7.06 1.91 10.64
C LEU A 284 -7.89 1.03 11.60
N GLN A 285 -8.38 1.61 12.69
CA GLN A 285 -9.11 0.92 13.73
C GLN A 285 -10.46 0.41 13.22
N ALA A 286 -11.16 1.21 12.41
CA ALA A 286 -12.39 0.81 11.76
C ALA A 286 -12.21 -0.47 10.93
N PHE A 287 -11.07 -0.64 10.26
CA PHE A 287 -10.76 -1.87 9.55
C PHE A 287 -10.45 -3.03 10.52
N VAL A 288 -9.50 -2.82 11.43
CA VAL A 288 -9.05 -3.87 12.37
C VAL A 288 -10.20 -4.41 13.22
N ASP A 289 -11.03 -3.51 13.80
CA ASP A 289 -12.14 -3.90 14.70
C ASP A 289 -13.27 -4.62 13.98
N ASN A 290 -13.53 -4.27 12.72
CA ASN A 290 -14.61 -4.87 11.95
C ASN A 290 -14.20 -6.21 11.33
N VAL A 291 -12.96 -6.35 10.89
CA VAL A 291 -12.41 -7.64 10.42
C VAL A 291 -12.44 -8.69 11.55
N TRP A 292 -12.18 -8.27 12.80
CA TRP A 292 -12.27 -9.19 13.96
C TRP A 292 -13.69 -9.69 14.27
N LYS A 293 -14.72 -8.93 13.96
CA LYS A 293 -16.13 -9.29 14.21
C LYS A 293 -16.71 -10.19 13.13
N LEU A 294 -15.99 -10.42 12.03
CA LEU A 294 -16.43 -11.29 10.96
C LEU A 294 -16.13 -12.76 11.27
N ASN A 295 -17.02 -13.64 10.81
CA ASN A 295 -16.75 -15.07 10.85
C ASN A 295 -15.51 -15.36 9.99
N ARG A 296 -14.58 -16.14 10.53
CA ARG A 296 -13.34 -16.50 9.86
C ARG A 296 -13.37 -17.95 9.47
N CYS A 297 -12.87 -18.22 8.26
CA CYS A 297 -12.66 -19.57 7.76
C CYS A 297 -11.20 -19.69 7.29
N ALA A 298 -10.56 -20.80 7.67
CA ALA A 298 -9.23 -21.15 7.20
C ALA A 298 -9.34 -22.26 6.16
N TYR A 299 -8.52 -22.16 5.13
CA TYR A 299 -8.43 -23.11 4.02
C TYR A 299 -6.98 -23.52 3.84
N ALA A 300 -6.75 -24.81 3.57
CA ALA A 300 -5.44 -25.32 3.25
C ALA A 300 -5.08 -25.05 1.76
N GLU A 301 -3.81 -25.19 1.41
CA GLU A 301 -3.35 -25.15 0.02
C GLU A 301 -4.15 -26.15 -0.84
N GLY A 302 -4.65 -25.69 -1.98
CA GLY A 302 -5.47 -26.48 -2.91
C GLY A 302 -6.97 -26.53 -2.59
N ASP A 303 -7.42 -26.05 -1.41
CA ASP A 303 -8.83 -26.04 -1.06
C ASP A 303 -9.63 -25.10 -1.97
N ILE A 304 -10.84 -25.54 -2.34
CA ILE A 304 -11.77 -24.74 -3.14
C ILE A 304 -12.66 -23.96 -2.19
N ILE A 305 -12.53 -22.61 -2.23
CA ILE A 305 -13.31 -21.69 -1.40
C ILE A 305 -14.67 -21.39 -2.05
N ILE A 306 -14.67 -21.22 -3.38
CA ILE A 306 -15.86 -20.98 -4.21
C ILE A 306 -15.82 -21.93 -5.40
N ARG A 307 -16.94 -22.58 -5.71
CA ARG A 307 -17.13 -23.34 -6.94
C ARG A 307 -17.84 -22.49 -7.98
N GLN A 308 -17.44 -22.63 -9.25
CA GLN A 308 -18.15 -22.00 -10.36
C GLN A 308 -19.61 -22.52 -10.43
N ASP A 309 -20.52 -21.65 -10.84
CA ASP A 309 -21.95 -21.90 -11.02
C ASP A 309 -22.78 -22.16 -9.73
N GLU A 310 -22.16 -22.18 -8.53
CA GLU A 310 -22.89 -22.21 -7.26
C GLU A 310 -23.67 -20.91 -7.01
N PRO A 311 -24.76 -20.96 -6.22
CA PRO A 311 -25.46 -19.74 -5.78
C PRO A 311 -24.54 -18.82 -4.99
N ALA A 312 -24.56 -17.52 -5.29
CA ALA A 312 -23.73 -16.53 -4.61
C ALA A 312 -24.47 -15.93 -3.40
N THR A 313 -24.15 -16.38 -2.20
CA THR A 313 -24.78 -15.93 -0.94
C THR A 313 -23.82 -15.16 -0.03
N THR A 314 -22.51 -15.33 -0.19
CA THR A 314 -21.48 -14.82 0.69
C THR A 314 -20.39 -14.07 -0.09
N ILE A 315 -19.79 -13.08 0.58
CA ILE A 315 -18.62 -12.34 0.11
C ILE A 315 -17.46 -12.71 1.02
N PHE A 316 -16.28 -12.76 0.48
CA PHE A 316 -15.06 -13.12 1.19
C PHE A 316 -14.05 -12.00 1.12
N LEU A 317 -13.45 -11.65 2.26
CA LEU A 317 -12.29 -10.77 2.38
C LEU A 317 -11.09 -11.64 2.76
N ILE A 318 -10.04 -11.63 1.96
CA ILE A 318 -8.79 -12.33 2.30
C ILE A 318 -8.08 -11.58 3.43
N ILE A 319 -7.88 -12.26 4.55
CA ILE A 319 -7.11 -11.74 5.68
C ILE A 319 -5.64 -12.10 5.52
N ALA A 320 -5.38 -13.32 5.04
CA ALA A 320 -4.03 -13.83 4.85
C ALA A 320 -4.01 -14.92 3.79
N GLY A 321 -2.84 -15.17 3.18
CA GLY A 321 -2.66 -16.12 2.11
C GLY A 321 -3.10 -15.58 0.74
N ARG A 322 -3.00 -16.41 -0.30
CA ARG A 322 -3.32 -16.07 -1.69
C ARG A 322 -4.28 -17.07 -2.29
N CYS A 323 -5.16 -16.57 -3.14
CA CYS A 323 -6.10 -17.37 -3.91
C CYS A 323 -5.91 -17.15 -5.40
N GLU A 324 -6.16 -18.17 -6.20
CA GLU A 324 -6.34 -18.03 -7.64
C GLU A 324 -7.82 -18.06 -8.01
N VAL A 325 -8.18 -17.20 -8.97
CA VAL A 325 -9.50 -17.20 -9.59
C VAL A 325 -9.39 -17.94 -10.91
N VAL A 326 -10.10 -19.05 -11.04
CA VAL A 326 -10.03 -19.94 -12.20
C VAL A 326 -11.41 -20.08 -12.82
N ARG A 327 -11.50 -19.99 -14.12
CA ARG A 327 -12.73 -20.22 -14.88
C ARG A 327 -12.58 -21.46 -15.73
N THR A 328 -13.51 -22.40 -15.56
CA THR A 328 -13.63 -23.56 -16.44
C THR A 328 -14.40 -23.16 -17.70
N THR A 329 -13.79 -23.35 -18.85
CA THR A 329 -14.44 -23.11 -20.15
C THR A 329 -15.38 -24.25 -20.53
N MET A 330 -16.27 -24.05 -21.51
CA MET A 330 -17.13 -25.10 -22.03
C MET A 330 -16.36 -26.32 -22.59
N SER A 331 -15.09 -26.14 -22.92
CA SER A 331 -14.20 -27.23 -23.34
C SER A 331 -13.55 -27.99 -22.18
N GLY A 332 -13.88 -27.66 -20.92
CA GLY A 332 -13.31 -28.26 -19.72
C GLY A 332 -11.90 -27.79 -19.35
N GLN A 333 -11.35 -26.79 -20.05
CA GLN A 333 -10.04 -26.22 -19.72
C GLN A 333 -10.16 -25.16 -18.64
N GLU A 334 -9.29 -25.24 -17.64
CA GLU A 334 -9.15 -24.19 -16.61
C GLU A 334 -8.31 -23.03 -17.15
N LYS A 335 -8.82 -21.79 -16.99
CA LYS A 335 -8.12 -20.55 -17.31
C LYS A 335 -8.00 -19.71 -16.04
N GLN A 336 -6.80 -19.44 -15.59
CA GLN A 336 -6.54 -18.51 -14.49
C GLN A 336 -6.87 -17.08 -14.93
N LEU A 337 -7.73 -16.41 -14.15
CA LEU A 337 -8.19 -15.04 -14.42
C LEU A 337 -7.44 -14.01 -13.58
N ALA A 338 -7.13 -14.34 -12.32
CA ALA A 338 -6.45 -13.45 -11.38
C ALA A 338 -5.83 -14.25 -10.23
N ILE A 339 -4.88 -13.61 -9.55
CA ILE A 339 -4.40 -13.99 -8.22
C ILE A 339 -4.86 -12.89 -7.25
N LEU A 340 -5.42 -13.30 -6.11
CA LEU A 340 -5.93 -12.42 -5.06
C LEU A 340 -5.10 -12.62 -3.80
N GLY A 341 -4.83 -11.54 -3.07
CA GLY A 341 -4.03 -11.52 -1.85
C GLY A 341 -4.74 -10.86 -0.67
N PRO A 342 -4.05 -10.69 0.47
CA PRO A 342 -4.62 -10.08 1.67
C PRO A 342 -5.25 -8.72 1.39
N GLY A 343 -6.49 -8.52 1.89
CA GLY A 343 -7.27 -7.31 1.66
C GLY A 343 -8.07 -7.29 0.36
N ASP A 344 -7.89 -8.27 -0.51
CA ASP A 344 -8.75 -8.44 -1.67
C ASP A 344 -10.09 -9.04 -1.26
N VAL A 345 -11.15 -8.60 -1.97
CA VAL A 345 -12.50 -9.09 -1.79
C VAL A 345 -12.92 -9.87 -3.03
N PHE A 346 -13.57 -11.00 -2.82
CA PHE A 346 -14.13 -11.82 -3.90
C PHE A 346 -15.51 -12.37 -3.54
N GLY A 347 -16.21 -12.87 -4.56
CA GLY A 347 -17.59 -13.35 -4.37
C GLY A 347 -18.62 -12.23 -4.38
N GLU A 348 -18.30 -11.06 -4.90
CA GLU A 348 -19.11 -9.85 -4.98
C GLU A 348 -20.48 -10.06 -5.69
N LEU A 349 -20.58 -11.08 -6.52
CA LEU A 349 -21.86 -11.45 -7.16
C LEU A 349 -22.94 -11.90 -6.18
N ALA A 350 -22.58 -12.16 -4.91
CA ALA A 350 -23.56 -12.31 -3.84
C ALA A 350 -24.41 -11.04 -3.60
N LEU A 351 -23.98 -9.87 -4.08
CA LEU A 351 -24.75 -8.62 -4.00
C LEU A 351 -25.89 -8.59 -5.02
N VAL A 352 -25.78 -9.33 -6.11
CA VAL A 352 -26.79 -9.39 -7.16
C VAL A 352 -27.87 -10.42 -6.77
N PRO A 353 -29.18 -10.10 -6.84
CA PRO A 353 -30.26 -11.07 -6.66
C PRO A 353 -30.09 -12.26 -7.61
N GLU A 354 -30.21 -13.48 -7.06
CA GLU A 354 -30.04 -14.72 -7.84
C GLU A 354 -28.68 -14.88 -8.53
N GLY A 355 -27.66 -14.13 -8.08
CA GLY A 355 -26.31 -14.19 -8.63
C GLY A 355 -25.71 -15.60 -8.51
N ARG A 356 -25.00 -16.04 -9.56
CA ARG A 356 -24.21 -17.27 -9.53
C ARG A 356 -22.73 -16.96 -9.61
N ARG A 357 -21.91 -17.84 -9.07
CA ARG A 357 -20.46 -17.75 -9.12
C ARG A 357 -19.95 -17.89 -10.54
N THR A 358 -19.28 -16.87 -11.10
CA THR A 358 -18.78 -16.88 -12.48
C THR A 358 -17.44 -17.58 -12.64
N ALA A 359 -16.77 -17.89 -11.53
CA ALA A 359 -15.46 -18.53 -11.49
C ALA A 359 -15.30 -19.32 -10.18
N MET A 360 -14.41 -20.28 -10.18
CA MET A 360 -13.91 -20.98 -9.01
C MET A 360 -12.82 -20.12 -8.35
N VAL A 361 -12.73 -20.17 -7.01
CA VAL A 361 -11.63 -19.60 -6.24
C VAL A 361 -11.00 -20.72 -5.42
N ARG A 362 -9.68 -20.91 -5.61
CA ARG A 362 -8.89 -21.96 -4.98
C ARG A 362 -7.72 -21.33 -4.22
N ALA A 363 -7.40 -21.84 -3.05
CA ALA A 363 -6.28 -21.43 -2.23
C ALA A 363 -4.95 -21.85 -2.88
N ILE A 364 -4.00 -20.91 -3.01
CA ILE A 364 -2.63 -21.19 -3.52
C ILE A 364 -1.73 -21.63 -2.36
N ASP A 365 -1.95 -21.07 -1.19
CA ASP A 365 -1.25 -21.37 0.06
C ASP A 365 -2.27 -21.44 1.21
N ALA A 366 -1.84 -21.52 2.47
CA ALA A 366 -2.77 -21.47 3.60
C ALA A 366 -3.48 -20.10 3.63
N VAL A 367 -4.81 -20.10 3.51
CA VAL A 367 -5.64 -18.88 3.39
C VAL A 367 -6.55 -18.72 4.57
N GLU A 368 -6.60 -17.52 5.14
CA GLU A 368 -7.62 -17.11 6.09
C GLU A 368 -8.51 -16.04 5.45
N VAL A 369 -9.83 -16.26 5.46
CA VAL A 369 -10.80 -15.29 4.95
C VAL A 369 -11.80 -14.89 6.01
N ALA A 370 -12.25 -13.64 5.96
CA ALA A 370 -13.45 -13.19 6.68
C ALA A 370 -14.67 -13.36 5.77
N VAL A 371 -15.73 -13.96 6.30
CA VAL A 371 -16.97 -14.26 5.57
C VAL A 371 -18.02 -13.21 5.92
N LEU A 372 -18.56 -12.57 4.88
CA LEU A 372 -19.65 -11.61 4.99
C LEU A 372 -20.90 -12.17 4.32
N ASP A 373 -21.95 -12.39 5.12
CA ASP A 373 -23.25 -12.75 4.60
C ASP A 373 -23.95 -11.54 3.98
N ARG A 374 -24.68 -11.75 2.90
CA ARG A 374 -25.43 -10.72 2.19
C ARG A 374 -26.37 -9.93 3.11
N GLU A 375 -27.11 -10.60 3.99
CA GLU A 375 -28.05 -9.95 4.90
C GLU A 375 -27.35 -9.07 5.95
N LYS A 376 -26.19 -9.53 6.45
CA LYS A 376 -25.37 -8.76 7.38
C LYS A 376 -24.80 -7.53 6.69
N LEU A 377 -24.33 -7.68 5.46
CA LEU A 377 -23.81 -6.59 4.64
C LEU A 377 -24.89 -5.51 4.42
N GLN A 378 -26.11 -5.90 4.05
CA GLN A 378 -27.21 -4.95 3.82
C GLN A 378 -27.64 -4.20 5.08
N ARG A 379 -27.60 -4.83 6.25
CA ARG A 379 -27.89 -4.20 7.54
C ARG A 379 -26.77 -3.21 7.97
N ASP A 380 -25.53 -3.60 7.76
CA ASP A 380 -24.36 -2.83 8.21
C ASP A 380 -24.04 -1.65 7.27
N LEU A 381 -24.50 -1.69 6.00
CA LEU A 381 -24.37 -0.59 5.03
C LEU A 381 -25.01 0.73 5.52
N ALA A 382 -26.05 0.64 6.33
CA ALA A 382 -26.79 1.83 6.79
C ALA A 382 -26.10 2.58 7.95
N GLY A 383 -25.08 2.01 8.59
CA GLY A 383 -24.48 2.58 9.81
C GLY A 383 -22.98 2.58 9.95
N ASN A 384 -22.22 1.93 9.07
CA ASN A 384 -20.79 1.69 9.27
C ASN A 384 -19.87 2.32 8.22
N LEU A 385 -19.03 3.26 8.66
CA LEU A 385 -18.05 4.00 7.84
C LEU A 385 -17.05 3.12 7.07
N TRP A 386 -16.67 1.94 7.59
CA TRP A 386 -15.72 1.03 6.96
C TRP A 386 -16.30 0.30 5.74
N MET A 387 -17.59 -0.03 5.80
CA MET A 387 -18.32 -0.60 4.66
C MET A 387 -18.42 0.39 3.49
N GLY A 388 -18.57 1.68 3.77
CA GLY A 388 -18.52 2.74 2.78
C GLY A 388 -17.18 2.82 2.04
N ARG A 389 -16.11 2.22 2.58
CA ARG A 389 -14.76 2.16 1.94
C ARG A 389 -14.52 0.87 1.18
N LEU A 390 -15.10 -0.25 1.61
CA LEU A 390 -15.12 -1.49 0.84
C LEU A 390 -16.05 -1.39 -0.39
N LEU A 391 -17.14 -0.63 -0.25
CA LEU A 391 -18.12 -0.42 -1.32
C LEU A 391 -17.52 0.13 -2.62
N PRO A 392 -16.69 1.18 -2.63
CA PRO A 392 -16.08 1.66 -3.87
C PRO A 392 -15.24 0.61 -4.57
N THR A 393 -14.52 -0.23 -3.81
CA THR A 393 -13.72 -1.33 -4.38
C THR A 393 -14.62 -2.41 -4.99
N LEU A 394 -15.72 -2.73 -4.32
CA LEU A 394 -16.74 -3.68 -4.82
C LEU A 394 -17.51 -3.10 -6.00
N VAL A 395 -17.95 -1.84 -5.89
CA VAL A 395 -18.70 -1.12 -6.94
C VAL A 395 -17.82 -0.91 -8.17
N ASN A 396 -16.57 -0.51 -8.00
CA ASN A 396 -15.65 -0.33 -9.14
C ASN A 396 -15.37 -1.67 -9.83
N ARG A 397 -15.21 -2.78 -9.10
CA ARG A 397 -15.08 -4.11 -9.72
C ARG A 397 -16.33 -4.54 -10.47
N VAL A 398 -17.53 -4.28 -9.95
CA VAL A 398 -18.79 -4.55 -10.63
C VAL A 398 -18.94 -3.65 -11.85
N LEU A 399 -18.69 -2.34 -11.71
CA LEU A 399 -18.77 -1.36 -12.79
C LEU A 399 -17.72 -1.60 -13.88
N ASP A 400 -16.49 -2.00 -13.54
CA ASP A 400 -15.45 -2.35 -14.52
C ASP A 400 -15.80 -3.63 -15.29
N LYS A 401 -16.45 -4.61 -14.62
CA LYS A 401 -16.98 -5.80 -15.32
C LYS A 401 -18.15 -5.43 -16.25
N ASP A 402 -19.07 -4.61 -15.77
CA ASP A 402 -20.22 -4.16 -16.61
C ASP A 402 -19.73 -3.30 -17.77
N ARG A 403 -18.73 -2.44 -17.57
CA ARG A 403 -18.11 -1.65 -18.63
C ARG A 403 -17.41 -2.54 -19.67
N ARG A 404 -16.64 -3.53 -19.22
CA ARG A 404 -16.02 -4.53 -20.12
C ARG A 404 -17.04 -5.39 -20.86
N LEU A 405 -18.11 -5.80 -20.17
CA LEU A 405 -19.23 -6.52 -20.81
C LEU A 405 -19.92 -5.64 -21.84
N ALA A 406 -20.25 -4.40 -21.51
CA ALA A 406 -20.86 -3.45 -22.44
C ALA A 406 -19.95 -3.15 -23.65
N GLU A 407 -18.63 -3.00 -23.44
CA GLU A 407 -17.65 -2.85 -24.52
C GLU A 407 -17.57 -4.11 -25.41
N LEU A 408 -17.60 -5.30 -24.82
CA LEU A 408 -17.62 -6.55 -25.57
C LEU A 408 -18.91 -6.73 -26.36
N GLU A 409 -20.06 -6.43 -25.76
CA GLU A 409 -21.36 -6.46 -26.46
C GLU A 409 -21.47 -5.41 -27.55
N GLN A 410 -20.91 -4.22 -27.35
CA GLN A 410 -20.84 -3.17 -28.35
C GLN A 410 -19.93 -3.60 -29.51
N ARG A 411 -18.76 -4.20 -29.22
CA ARG A 411 -17.88 -4.78 -30.24
C ARG A 411 -18.54 -5.91 -30.99
N GLN A 412 -19.26 -6.79 -30.28
CA GLN A 412 -20.00 -7.89 -30.91
C GLN A 412 -21.11 -7.38 -31.83
N ARG A 413 -21.90 -6.39 -31.40
CA ARG A 413 -22.95 -5.74 -32.23
C ARG A 413 -22.35 -5.02 -33.45
N ALA A 414 -21.23 -4.33 -33.29
CA ALA A 414 -20.55 -3.68 -34.40
C ALA A 414 -20.04 -4.70 -35.44
N LEU A 415 -19.47 -5.83 -34.97
CA LEU A 415 -19.01 -6.91 -35.83
C LEU A 415 -20.18 -7.60 -36.58
N VAL A 416 -21.27 -7.87 -35.89
CA VAL A 416 -22.48 -8.45 -36.51
C VAL A 416 -23.06 -7.48 -37.56
N GLY A 417 -23.17 -6.18 -37.24
CA GLY A 417 -23.65 -5.17 -38.18
C GLY A 417 -22.74 -5.01 -39.43
N ALA A 418 -21.40 -5.08 -39.22
CA ALA A 418 -20.47 -5.06 -40.34
C ALA A 418 -20.59 -6.29 -41.26
N LEU A 419 -20.82 -7.48 -40.68
CA LEU A 419 -21.02 -8.71 -41.43
C LEU A 419 -22.37 -8.70 -42.20
N GLU A 420 -23.43 -8.19 -41.57
CA GLU A 420 -24.72 -8.00 -42.22
C GLU A 420 -24.60 -6.99 -43.37
N HIS A 421 -23.86 -5.91 -43.21
CA HIS A 421 -23.59 -4.93 -44.24
C HIS A 421 -22.80 -5.56 -45.40
N LEU A 422 -21.76 -6.34 -45.11
CA LEU A 422 -21.01 -7.08 -46.12
C LEU A 422 -21.87 -8.12 -46.86
N ALA A 423 -22.75 -8.80 -46.12
CA ALA A 423 -23.68 -9.77 -46.73
C ALA A 423 -24.71 -9.11 -47.63
N THR A 424 -25.10 -7.86 -47.37
CA THR A 424 -26.12 -7.14 -48.16
C THR A 424 -25.53 -6.31 -49.30
N GLN A 425 -24.32 -5.77 -49.12
CA GLN A 425 -23.65 -4.91 -50.12
C GLN A 425 -22.58 -5.65 -50.94
N GLY A 426 -22.13 -6.81 -50.46
CA GLY A 426 -21.16 -7.62 -51.20
C GLY A 426 -21.71 -8.11 -52.53
N GLN A 427 -20.98 -7.88 -53.61
CA GLN A 427 -21.32 -8.39 -54.92
C GLN A 427 -21.18 -9.92 -54.94
N ARG A 428 -22.29 -10.67 -55.07
CA ARG A 428 -22.22 -12.12 -55.25
C ARG A 428 -21.67 -12.42 -56.63
N LEU A 429 -20.54 -13.09 -56.64
CA LEU A 429 -19.96 -13.61 -57.90
C LEU A 429 -20.76 -14.82 -58.38
N ALA A 430 -20.60 -15.13 -59.69
CA ALA A 430 -21.31 -16.27 -60.35
C ALA A 430 -21.01 -17.63 -59.68
N ASP A 431 -19.94 -17.73 -58.89
CA ASP A 431 -19.52 -18.91 -58.15
C ASP A 431 -20.00 -18.92 -56.67
N GLY A 432 -20.88 -17.98 -56.30
CA GLY A 432 -21.48 -17.91 -54.95
C GLY A 432 -20.59 -17.27 -53.85
N ARG A 433 -19.40 -16.79 -54.20
CA ARG A 433 -18.51 -16.07 -53.28
C ARG A 433 -18.96 -14.62 -53.07
N LEU A 434 -18.74 -14.10 -51.89
CA LEU A 434 -18.88 -12.68 -51.58
C LEU A 434 -17.53 -11.99 -51.76
N ALA A 435 -17.51 -10.91 -52.54
CA ALA A 435 -16.29 -10.11 -52.76
C ALA A 435 -16.55 -8.64 -52.45
N GLY A 436 -15.55 -7.97 -51.94
CA GLY A 436 -15.57 -6.55 -51.68
C GLY A 436 -14.16 -5.98 -51.60
N THR A 437 -14.04 -4.66 -51.65
CA THR A 437 -12.75 -4.00 -51.42
C THR A 437 -12.53 -3.75 -49.92
N TRP A 438 -11.27 -3.84 -49.50
CA TRP A 438 -10.87 -3.59 -48.12
C TRP A 438 -11.20 -2.15 -47.66
N SER A 439 -11.12 -1.21 -48.62
CA SER A 439 -11.48 0.19 -48.40
C SER A 439 -12.98 0.41 -48.15
N GLU A 440 -13.87 -0.41 -48.75
CA GLU A 440 -15.32 -0.37 -48.49
C GLU A 440 -15.64 -0.96 -47.10
N PHE A 441 -14.96 -2.04 -46.73
CA PHE A 441 -15.06 -2.60 -45.39
C PHE A 441 -14.62 -1.61 -44.32
N CYS A 442 -13.44 -0.97 -44.45
CA CYS A 442 -12.95 0.03 -43.53
C CYS A 442 -13.91 1.22 -43.41
N ARG A 443 -14.47 1.72 -44.51
CA ARG A 443 -15.46 2.80 -44.53
C ARG A 443 -16.76 2.43 -43.81
N SER A 444 -17.22 1.21 -43.92
CA SER A 444 -18.41 0.75 -43.19
C SER A 444 -18.19 0.63 -41.70
N MET A 445 -16.92 0.53 -41.28
CA MET A 445 -16.51 0.47 -39.88
C MET A 445 -16.16 1.84 -39.28
N GLU A 446 -15.97 2.88 -40.12
CA GLU A 446 -15.75 4.27 -39.67
C GLU A 446 -16.99 4.79 -38.95
N GLY A 447 -16.88 5.03 -37.67
CA GLY A 447 -17.96 5.45 -36.75
C GLY A 447 -18.41 4.37 -35.77
N THR A 448 -18.00 3.12 -35.92
CA THR A 448 -18.29 2.03 -35.00
C THR A 448 -17.06 1.58 -34.21
N MET A 449 -15.85 1.92 -34.65
CA MET A 449 -14.59 1.64 -33.93
C MET A 449 -13.61 2.81 -34.09
N ASP A 450 -13.13 3.29 -32.96
CA ASP A 450 -12.06 4.30 -32.89
C ASP A 450 -10.70 3.59 -33.05
N VAL A 451 -10.34 3.23 -34.28
CA VAL A 451 -9.12 2.45 -34.52
C VAL A 451 -8.45 2.85 -35.84
N ALA A 452 -7.29 3.45 -35.72
CA ALA A 452 -6.29 3.46 -36.80
C ALA A 452 -5.64 2.07 -36.90
N PHE A 453 -6.28 1.12 -37.56
CA PHE A 453 -5.74 -0.23 -37.77
C PHE A 453 -4.95 -0.33 -39.08
N LEU A 454 -3.73 -0.87 -38.98
CA LEU A 454 -2.95 -1.37 -40.11
C LEU A 454 -3.60 -2.65 -40.64
N PRO A 455 -3.65 -2.86 -41.98
CA PRO A 455 -4.32 -4.01 -42.60
C PRO A 455 -3.94 -5.40 -42.04
N GLY A 456 -2.71 -5.56 -41.58
CA GLY A 456 -2.22 -6.83 -41.00
C GLY A 456 -2.80 -7.18 -39.62
N ALA A 457 -3.15 -6.18 -38.81
CA ALA A 457 -3.73 -6.42 -37.48
C ALA A 457 -5.22 -6.79 -37.55
N MET A 458 -5.93 -6.26 -38.56
CA MET A 458 -7.34 -6.57 -38.76
C MET A 458 -7.56 -8.01 -39.30
N SER A 459 -6.61 -8.54 -40.05
CA SER A 459 -6.65 -9.95 -40.50
C SER A 459 -6.63 -10.90 -39.30
N ALA A 460 -5.83 -10.62 -38.28
CA ALA A 460 -5.73 -11.42 -37.04
C ALA A 460 -7.04 -11.38 -36.24
N VAL A 461 -7.63 -10.20 -36.08
CA VAL A 461 -8.89 -10.01 -35.32
C VAL A 461 -10.07 -10.69 -36.03
N LEU A 462 -10.16 -10.55 -37.35
CA LEU A 462 -11.20 -11.20 -38.14
C LEU A 462 -11.07 -12.73 -38.11
N LEU A 463 -9.85 -13.26 -38.16
CA LEU A 463 -9.56 -14.68 -38.04
C LEU A 463 -9.87 -15.26 -36.66
N GLU A 464 -9.55 -14.53 -35.59
CA GLU A 464 -9.93 -14.93 -34.21
C GLU A 464 -11.45 -14.96 -34.05
N TRP A 465 -12.14 -13.98 -34.61
CA TRP A 465 -13.59 -13.91 -34.53
C TRP A 465 -14.29 -15.02 -35.31
N ILE A 466 -13.84 -15.32 -36.56
CA ILE A 466 -14.37 -16.44 -37.37
C ILE A 466 -14.08 -17.76 -36.67
N ALA A 467 -12.93 -17.91 -36.00
CA ALA A 467 -12.64 -19.07 -35.18
C ALA A 467 -13.62 -19.21 -34.02
N ALA A 468 -13.96 -18.11 -33.35
CA ALA A 468 -14.94 -18.10 -32.25
C ALA A 468 -16.37 -18.41 -32.75
N ALA A 469 -16.76 -17.86 -33.89
CA ALA A 469 -18.10 -18.05 -34.50
C ALA A 469 -18.28 -19.44 -35.12
N SER A 470 -17.22 -20.03 -35.70
CA SER A 470 -17.27 -21.34 -36.36
C SER A 470 -16.92 -22.52 -35.46
N GLY A 471 -16.44 -22.26 -34.23
CA GLY A 471 -15.93 -23.29 -33.30
C GLY A 471 -14.66 -24.01 -33.76
N ALA A 472 -14.04 -23.57 -34.87
CA ALA A 472 -12.87 -24.20 -35.48
C ALA A 472 -11.71 -23.17 -35.55
N ARG A 473 -10.50 -23.58 -35.13
CA ARG A 473 -9.30 -22.74 -35.27
C ARG A 473 -8.97 -22.50 -36.74
N PRO A 474 -8.71 -21.25 -37.17
CA PRO A 474 -8.33 -20.97 -38.53
C PRO A 474 -6.96 -21.62 -38.84
N VAL A 475 -6.93 -22.35 -39.94
CA VAL A 475 -5.72 -22.98 -40.48
C VAL A 475 -5.19 -22.09 -41.60
N ARG A 476 -3.95 -21.63 -41.48
CA ARG A 476 -3.28 -20.85 -42.51
C ARG A 476 -2.94 -21.77 -43.69
N LEU A 477 -3.51 -21.49 -44.85
CA LEU A 477 -3.22 -22.24 -46.09
C LEU A 477 -1.99 -21.67 -46.81
N ASN A 478 -1.88 -20.32 -46.83
CA ASN A 478 -0.69 -19.58 -47.33
C ASN A 478 -0.62 -18.18 -46.69
N SER A 479 0.23 -17.29 -47.18
CA SER A 479 0.41 -15.93 -46.62
C SER A 479 -0.85 -15.06 -46.62
N GLN A 480 -1.84 -15.40 -47.47
CA GLN A 480 -3.06 -14.62 -47.68
C GLN A 480 -4.34 -15.44 -47.54
N ARG A 481 -4.26 -16.77 -47.39
CA ARG A 481 -5.39 -17.69 -47.39
C ARG A 481 -5.54 -18.44 -46.08
N PHE A 482 -6.74 -18.45 -45.54
CA PHE A 482 -7.06 -19.10 -44.27
C PHE A 482 -8.34 -19.92 -44.40
N ARG A 483 -8.39 -21.03 -43.67
CA ARG A 483 -9.57 -21.89 -43.59
C ARG A 483 -10.06 -21.95 -42.14
N SER A 484 -11.34 -21.71 -41.92
CA SER A 484 -12.00 -21.89 -40.64
C SER A 484 -13.33 -22.62 -40.83
N GLY A 485 -13.40 -23.88 -40.40
CA GLY A 485 -14.57 -24.73 -40.64
C GLY A 485 -14.86 -24.92 -42.16
N SER A 486 -16.09 -24.63 -42.55
CA SER A 486 -16.56 -24.72 -43.95
C SER A 486 -16.28 -23.47 -44.79
N PHE A 487 -15.53 -22.49 -44.28
CA PHE A 487 -15.25 -21.25 -44.99
C PHE A 487 -13.76 -21.12 -45.33
N VAL A 488 -13.50 -20.55 -46.52
CA VAL A 488 -12.15 -20.13 -46.92
C VAL A 488 -12.17 -18.63 -47.10
N ILE A 489 -11.18 -17.96 -46.51
CA ILE A 489 -10.97 -16.52 -46.62
C ILE A 489 -9.66 -16.30 -47.35
N ASP A 490 -9.70 -15.49 -48.40
CA ASP A 490 -8.56 -15.13 -49.21
C ASP A 490 -8.40 -13.61 -49.22
N PHE A 491 -7.22 -13.13 -48.81
CA PHE A 491 -6.88 -11.72 -48.76
C PHE A 491 -5.92 -11.41 -49.91
N GLN A 492 -6.36 -10.62 -50.87
CA GLN A 492 -5.48 -10.01 -51.87
C GLN A 492 -5.29 -8.52 -51.53
N THR A 493 -4.29 -7.88 -52.12
CA THR A 493 -3.73 -6.57 -51.71
C THR A 493 -4.75 -5.46 -51.39
N ASP A 494 -5.96 -5.48 -51.94
CA ASP A 494 -7.04 -4.55 -51.57
C ASP A 494 -8.44 -5.22 -51.69
N GLN A 495 -8.50 -6.54 -51.77
CA GLN A 495 -9.74 -7.32 -51.88
C GLN A 495 -9.73 -8.51 -50.93
N TYR A 496 -10.88 -8.85 -50.41
CA TYR A 496 -11.10 -10.08 -49.66
C TYR A 496 -12.21 -10.92 -50.29
N TRP A 497 -12.11 -12.23 -50.09
CA TRP A 497 -13.09 -13.20 -50.62
C TRP A 497 -13.49 -14.14 -49.47
N ILE A 498 -14.78 -14.32 -49.28
CA ILE A 498 -15.32 -15.27 -48.31
C ILE A 498 -16.21 -16.25 -49.08
N GLY A 499 -15.88 -17.53 -49.04
CA GLY A 499 -16.67 -18.57 -49.74
C GLY A 499 -16.64 -19.89 -48.99
N ALA A 500 -17.56 -20.79 -49.35
CA ALA A 500 -17.56 -22.14 -48.79
C ALA A 500 -16.28 -22.88 -49.19
N ALA A 501 -15.72 -23.67 -48.24
CA ALA A 501 -14.61 -24.56 -48.56
C ALA A 501 -15.14 -25.71 -49.43
N GLY A 502 -14.76 -25.73 -50.70
CA GLY A 502 -14.96 -26.88 -51.54
C GLY A 502 -14.09 -28.06 -51.15
#